data_12f942ff50115e290cea3bc4ab939371
#
_entry.id   12f942ff50115e290cea3bc4ab939371
#
_cell.length_a   1.000
_cell.length_b   1.000
_cell.length_c   1.000
_cell.angle_alpha   90.00
_cell.angle_beta   90.00
_cell.angle_gamma   90.00
#
_symmetry.space_group_name_H-M   'P 1'
#
loop_
_entity.id
_entity.type
_entity.pdbx_description
1 polymer ?
#
loop_
_entity_poly.entity_id
_entity_poly.type
_entity_poly.pdbx_seq_one_letter_code
_entity_poly.pdbx_strand_id
1 'polypeptide(L)'
;MIERNVAFARLLAIVRANAVRPDPETVALDDALGRILAEPVRARADHPRFDSSAMDGWALRAAETPGRFEVVGDSAAGAPVAGRLRPRGAIRSATGAQMPPDADAVVPVEHAGGSGGVIDAGRVAAGAHVRRAGEDLRAGAVV
;
A
#
# COMPACT_ATOMS: atom_id res chain seq x y z
N MET A 1 42.17 -39.75 2.84
CA MET A 1 42.21 -39.43 1.40
C MET A 1 40.87 -38.89 0.98
N ILE A 2 40.76 -37.63 0.59
CA ILE A 2 39.48 -37.02 0.16
C ILE A 2 39.21 -37.50 -1.27
N GLU A 3 38.07 -38.15 -1.49
CA GLU A 3 37.65 -38.58 -2.83
C GLU A 3 37.47 -37.35 -3.73
N ARG A 4 38.13 -37.32 -4.85
CA ARG A 4 38.19 -36.19 -5.79
C ARG A 4 36.93 -35.95 -6.60
N ASN A 5 35.83 -36.58 -6.38
CA ASN A 5 34.60 -36.39 -7.15
C ASN A 5 33.34 -36.51 -6.28
N VAL A 6 33.28 -35.74 -5.19
CA VAL A 6 32.04 -35.65 -4.41
C VAL A 6 31.07 -34.79 -5.20
N ALA A 7 29.91 -35.32 -5.59
CA ALA A 7 28.87 -34.51 -6.24
C ALA A 7 28.49 -33.31 -5.37
N PHE A 8 28.26 -32.16 -5.99
CA PHE A 8 27.93 -30.92 -5.30
C PHE A 8 26.81 -31.08 -4.25
N ALA A 9 25.79 -31.88 -4.56
CA ALA A 9 24.72 -32.23 -3.64
C ALA A 9 25.20 -32.89 -2.35
N ARG A 10 26.17 -33.80 -2.43
CA ARG A 10 26.76 -34.49 -1.28
C ARG A 10 27.62 -33.53 -0.44
N LEU A 11 28.40 -32.69 -1.11
CA LEU A 11 29.17 -31.62 -0.41
C LEU A 11 28.26 -30.69 0.34
N LEU A 12 27.18 -30.21 -0.28
CA LEU A 12 26.19 -29.34 0.34
C LEU A 12 25.49 -30.02 1.54
N ALA A 13 25.17 -31.32 1.41
CA ALA A 13 24.60 -32.10 2.51
C ALA A 13 25.57 -32.19 3.70
N ILE A 14 26.85 -32.43 3.45
CA ILE A 14 27.89 -32.48 4.51
C ILE A 14 28.03 -31.12 5.20
N VAL A 15 28.10 -30.02 4.42
CA VAL A 15 28.18 -28.67 4.98
C VAL A 15 26.97 -28.37 5.86
N ARG A 16 25.75 -28.66 5.37
CA ARG A 16 24.53 -28.45 6.14
C ARG A 16 24.45 -29.28 7.42
N ALA A 17 24.90 -30.54 7.38
CA ALA A 17 24.92 -31.43 8.53
C ALA A 17 25.92 -31.01 9.61
N ASN A 18 26.98 -30.32 9.23
CA ASN A 18 28.05 -29.87 10.14
C ASN A 18 28.03 -28.35 10.40
N ALA A 19 27.06 -27.64 9.85
CA ALA A 19 26.90 -26.22 10.10
C ALA A 19 26.50 -25.97 11.57
N VAL A 20 27.35 -25.28 12.30
CA VAL A 20 27.02 -24.77 13.64
C VAL A 20 26.13 -23.57 13.48
N ARG A 21 24.94 -23.61 14.08
CA ARG A 21 24.07 -22.43 14.19
C ARG A 21 24.49 -21.68 15.44
N PRO A 22 24.91 -20.41 15.33
CA PRO A 22 25.16 -19.59 16.51
C PRO A 22 23.85 -19.36 17.27
N ASP A 23 23.95 -19.13 18.58
CA ASP A 23 22.80 -18.76 19.38
C ASP A 23 22.27 -17.38 18.95
N PRO A 24 20.95 -17.18 18.93
CA PRO A 24 20.36 -15.90 18.58
C PRO A 24 20.61 -14.89 19.70
N GLU A 25 20.85 -13.64 19.30
CA GLU A 25 20.97 -12.51 20.21
C GLU A 25 20.06 -11.36 19.79
N THR A 26 19.66 -10.55 20.75
CA THR A 26 18.90 -9.32 20.48
C THR A 26 19.88 -8.15 20.40
N VAL A 27 19.84 -7.41 19.31
CA VAL A 27 20.72 -6.25 19.08
C VAL A 27 19.88 -5.02 18.73
N ALA A 28 20.44 -3.83 18.91
CA ALA A 28 19.83 -2.60 18.42
C ALA A 28 19.76 -2.61 16.87
N LEU A 29 18.79 -1.90 16.30
CA LEU A 29 18.59 -1.86 14.85
C LEU A 29 19.86 -1.38 14.11
N ASP A 30 20.55 -0.39 14.65
CA ASP A 30 21.76 0.17 14.07
C ASP A 30 22.93 -0.85 14.03
N ASP A 31 22.91 -1.82 14.94
CA ASP A 31 23.90 -2.89 15.02
C ASP A 31 23.50 -4.15 14.22
N ALA A 32 22.34 -4.14 13.59
CA ALA A 32 21.80 -5.28 12.85
C ALA A 32 22.38 -5.44 11.44
N LEU A 33 23.02 -4.39 10.90
CA LEU A 33 23.58 -4.42 9.55
C LEU A 33 24.66 -5.52 9.42
N GLY A 34 24.51 -6.36 8.40
CA GLY A 34 25.41 -7.48 8.13
C GLY A 34 25.16 -8.73 8.97
N ARG A 35 24.15 -8.74 9.82
CA ARG A 35 23.74 -9.92 10.60
C ARG A 35 22.67 -10.74 9.87
N ILE A 36 22.52 -11.98 10.31
CA ILE A 36 21.53 -12.91 9.77
C ILE A 36 20.33 -12.95 10.74
N LEU A 37 19.13 -12.79 10.21
CA LEU A 37 17.91 -12.89 11.00
C LEU A 37 17.78 -14.33 11.56
N ALA A 38 17.58 -14.45 12.87
CA ALA A 38 17.31 -15.72 13.54
C ALA A 38 15.88 -16.18 13.28
N GLU A 39 14.95 -15.22 13.12
CA GLU A 39 13.53 -15.47 12.86
C GLU A 39 13.04 -14.58 11.71
N PRO A 40 12.00 -15.02 10.97
CA PRO A 40 11.39 -14.19 9.94
C PRO A 40 10.79 -12.91 10.52
N VAL A 41 11.05 -11.78 9.90
CA VAL A 41 10.37 -10.51 10.22
C VAL A 41 8.96 -10.58 9.65
N ARG A 42 7.97 -10.20 10.48
CA ARG A 42 6.56 -10.13 10.08
C ARG A 42 6.03 -8.72 10.16
N ALA A 43 5.21 -8.37 9.18
CA ALA A 43 4.53 -7.09 9.16
C ALA A 43 3.59 -6.96 10.37
N ARG A 44 3.68 -5.84 11.09
CA ARG A 44 2.80 -5.55 12.24
C ARG A 44 1.45 -4.96 11.85
N ALA A 45 1.33 -4.44 10.63
CA ALA A 45 0.12 -3.82 10.10
C ALA A 45 0.07 -4.01 8.58
N ASP A 46 -1.11 -3.82 8.03
CA ASP A 46 -1.30 -3.72 6.58
C ASP A 46 -0.53 -2.52 6.01
N HIS A 47 -0.05 -2.65 4.78
CA HIS A 47 0.53 -1.55 4.02
C HIS A 47 -0.05 -1.53 2.59
N PRO A 48 -0.72 -0.42 2.17
CA PRO A 48 -1.17 0.70 3.00
C PRO A 48 -2.08 0.28 4.17
N ARG A 49 -2.16 1.11 5.22
CA ARG A 49 -2.99 0.81 6.40
C ARG A 49 -4.49 0.97 6.15
N PHE A 50 -4.84 1.72 5.10
CA PHE A 50 -6.22 2.05 4.71
C PHE A 50 -6.26 2.22 3.19
N ASP A 51 -7.45 2.17 2.60
CA ASP A 51 -7.64 2.54 1.21
C ASP A 51 -7.21 3.99 1.01
N SER A 52 -6.35 4.25 0.04
CA SER A 52 -5.76 5.57 -0.20
C SER A 52 -5.80 5.95 -1.68
N SER A 53 -5.78 7.26 -1.94
CA SER A 53 -5.69 7.76 -3.30
C SER A 53 -4.32 7.46 -3.91
N ALA A 54 -4.31 6.92 -5.12
CA ALA A 54 -3.10 6.71 -5.91
C ALA A 54 -2.66 7.95 -6.69
N MET A 55 -3.53 8.97 -6.81
CA MET A 55 -3.32 10.18 -7.63
C MET A 55 -3.83 11.41 -6.90
N ASP A 56 -3.32 12.56 -7.27
CA ASP A 56 -3.95 13.83 -6.95
C ASP A 56 -5.21 13.98 -7.79
N GLY A 57 -6.36 14.17 -7.15
CA GLY A 57 -7.64 14.16 -7.87
C GLY A 57 -8.84 14.38 -6.98
N TRP A 58 -9.96 13.86 -7.40
CA TRP A 58 -11.23 13.93 -6.70
C TRP A 58 -11.77 12.53 -6.41
N ALA A 59 -11.88 12.22 -5.13
CA ALA A 59 -12.52 11.01 -4.65
C ALA A 59 -14.04 11.18 -4.72
N LEU A 60 -14.72 10.23 -5.35
CA LEU A 60 -16.16 10.26 -5.63
C LEU A 60 -16.73 8.85 -5.74
N ARG A 61 -18.06 8.74 -5.95
CA ARG A 61 -18.69 7.46 -6.26
C ARG A 61 -18.69 7.22 -7.76
N ALA A 62 -18.02 6.15 -8.19
CA ALA A 62 -17.95 5.76 -9.60
C ALA A 62 -19.33 5.56 -10.24
N ALA A 63 -20.29 5.01 -9.48
CA ALA A 63 -21.66 4.78 -9.96
C ALA A 63 -22.41 6.07 -10.34
N GLU A 64 -21.98 7.23 -9.84
CA GLU A 64 -22.56 8.53 -10.15
C GLU A 64 -21.91 9.19 -11.38
N THR A 65 -20.88 8.58 -11.97
CA THR A 65 -20.19 9.09 -13.17
C THR A 65 -20.81 8.56 -14.47
N PRO A 66 -20.73 9.29 -15.59
CA PRO A 66 -20.17 10.63 -15.74
C PRO A 66 -21.09 11.72 -15.21
N GLY A 67 -20.56 12.92 -14.95
CA GLY A 67 -21.37 14.07 -14.60
C GLY A 67 -20.65 15.14 -13.78
N ARG A 68 -21.46 16.07 -13.24
CA ARG A 68 -20.98 17.16 -12.41
C ARG A 68 -21.05 16.80 -10.93
N PHE A 69 -20.03 17.23 -10.20
CA PHE A 69 -19.87 16.98 -8.76
C PHE A 69 -19.49 18.26 -8.04
N GLU A 70 -20.10 18.51 -6.89
CA GLU A 70 -19.74 19.60 -5.99
C GLU A 70 -18.52 19.19 -5.15
N VAL A 71 -17.48 20.02 -5.11
CA VAL A 71 -16.33 19.79 -4.22
C VAL A 71 -16.73 20.17 -2.79
N VAL A 72 -16.88 19.16 -1.94
CA VAL A 72 -17.44 19.32 -0.59
C VAL A 72 -16.39 19.19 0.53
N GLY A 73 -15.13 19.02 0.18
CA GLY A 73 -14.04 18.90 1.15
C GLY A 73 -12.71 18.57 0.51
N ASP A 74 -11.71 18.41 1.38
CA ASP A 74 -10.33 18.12 1.03
C ASP A 74 -9.80 17.02 1.96
N SER A 75 -9.09 16.04 1.42
CA SER A 75 -8.42 14.97 2.14
C SER A 75 -6.94 14.98 1.81
N ALA A 76 -6.11 15.27 2.78
CA ALA A 76 -4.67 15.28 2.65
C ALA A 76 -4.01 14.11 3.40
N ALA A 77 -2.77 13.79 3.04
CA ALA A 77 -1.98 12.81 3.78
C ALA A 77 -1.83 13.27 5.25
N GLY A 78 -2.22 12.40 6.18
CA GLY A 78 -2.22 12.71 7.61
C GLY A 78 -3.40 13.57 8.11
N ALA A 79 -4.27 14.06 7.21
CA ALA A 79 -5.47 14.85 7.56
C ALA A 79 -6.68 14.34 6.78
N PRO A 80 -7.22 13.15 7.14
CA PRO A 80 -8.37 12.60 6.45
C PRO A 80 -9.61 13.45 6.65
N VAL A 81 -10.45 13.52 5.63
CA VAL A 81 -11.73 14.24 5.74
C VAL A 81 -12.67 13.50 6.70
N ALA A 82 -13.32 14.25 7.57
CA ALA A 82 -14.37 13.74 8.43
C ALA A 82 -15.75 13.80 7.71
N GLY A 83 -16.53 12.72 7.83
CA GLY A 83 -17.89 12.68 7.32
C GLY A 83 -18.07 11.87 6.05
N ARG A 84 -19.34 11.75 5.64
CA ARG A 84 -19.76 10.95 4.47
C ARG A 84 -19.87 11.80 3.22
N LEU A 85 -19.59 11.18 2.10
CA LEU A 85 -19.74 11.80 0.79
C LEU A 85 -21.23 11.98 0.48
N ARG A 86 -21.67 13.20 0.19
CA ARG A 86 -23.03 13.49 -0.28
C ARG A 86 -23.24 12.91 -1.69
N PRO A 87 -24.50 12.69 -2.12
CA PRO A 87 -24.78 12.42 -3.53
C PRO A 87 -24.23 13.54 -4.41
N ARG A 88 -23.59 13.16 -5.52
CA ARG A 88 -22.91 14.11 -6.42
C ARG A 88 -21.84 15.00 -5.75
N GLY A 89 -21.32 14.58 -4.60
CA GLY A 89 -20.18 15.22 -3.95
C GLY A 89 -18.87 14.61 -4.44
N ALA A 90 -17.84 15.42 -4.45
CA ALA A 90 -16.44 15.03 -4.64
C ALA A 90 -15.57 15.62 -3.56
N ILE A 91 -14.56 14.89 -3.13
CA ILE A 91 -13.58 15.38 -2.16
C ILE A 91 -12.23 15.44 -2.88
N ARG A 92 -11.60 16.61 -2.83
CA ARG A 92 -10.23 16.73 -3.32
C ARG A 92 -9.34 15.80 -2.52
N SER A 93 -8.56 14.98 -3.19
CA SER A 93 -7.74 13.97 -2.54
C SER A 93 -6.31 14.06 -3.05
N ALA A 94 -5.36 14.24 -2.14
CA ALA A 94 -3.94 14.16 -2.47
C ALA A 94 -3.49 12.70 -2.54
N THR A 95 -2.45 12.43 -3.31
CA THR A 95 -1.79 11.12 -3.36
C THR A 95 -1.42 10.64 -1.94
N GLY A 96 -1.77 9.42 -1.59
CA GLY A 96 -1.56 8.84 -0.26
C GLY A 96 -2.59 9.27 0.81
N ALA A 97 -3.51 10.18 0.50
CA ALA A 97 -4.60 10.54 1.41
C ALA A 97 -5.57 9.37 1.58
N GLN A 98 -6.11 9.20 2.77
CA GLN A 98 -7.13 8.21 3.05
C GLN A 98 -8.38 8.47 2.22
N MET A 99 -8.92 7.43 1.60
CA MET A 99 -10.17 7.52 0.86
C MET A 99 -11.31 7.94 1.79
N PRO A 100 -12.12 8.93 1.38
CA PRO A 100 -13.32 9.28 2.14
C PRO A 100 -14.28 8.09 2.23
N PRO A 101 -15.04 7.96 3.31
CA PRO A 101 -16.13 6.99 3.37
C PRO A 101 -17.11 7.18 2.20
N ASP A 102 -17.55 6.09 1.63
CA ASP A 102 -18.48 6.05 0.49
C ASP A 102 -17.88 6.48 -0.88
N ALA A 103 -16.63 6.91 -0.96
CA ALA A 103 -15.92 7.08 -2.23
C ALA A 103 -15.26 5.75 -2.62
N ASP A 104 -15.36 5.40 -3.88
CA ASP A 104 -14.81 4.15 -4.41
C ASP A 104 -13.93 4.33 -5.65
N ALA A 105 -13.74 5.57 -6.11
CA ALA A 105 -12.85 5.90 -7.21
C ALA A 105 -12.24 7.30 -7.04
N VAL A 106 -11.11 7.53 -7.69
CA VAL A 106 -10.49 8.86 -7.82
C VAL A 106 -10.41 9.23 -9.30
N VAL A 107 -10.84 10.45 -9.63
CA VAL A 107 -10.64 11.05 -10.95
C VAL A 107 -9.42 11.96 -10.85
N PRO A 108 -8.33 11.70 -11.58
CA PRO A 108 -7.14 12.56 -11.59
C PRO A 108 -7.46 14.00 -12.00
N VAL A 109 -6.69 14.95 -11.49
CA VAL A 109 -6.89 16.38 -11.80
C VAL A 109 -6.88 16.67 -13.31
N GLU A 110 -6.06 15.92 -14.06
CA GLU A 110 -5.88 16.07 -15.51
C GLU A 110 -7.08 15.57 -16.31
N HIS A 111 -7.94 14.74 -15.68
CA HIS A 111 -9.10 14.12 -16.32
C HIS A 111 -10.43 14.73 -15.89
N ALA A 112 -10.39 15.77 -15.05
CA ALA A 112 -11.58 16.49 -14.62
C ALA A 112 -11.57 17.91 -15.18
N GLY A 113 -12.72 18.35 -15.66
CA GLY A 113 -12.99 19.74 -16.03
C GLY A 113 -13.64 20.50 -14.88
N GLY A 114 -14.00 21.76 -15.14
CA GLY A 114 -14.80 22.57 -14.19
C GLY A 114 -14.02 23.63 -13.45
N SER A 115 -14.74 24.44 -12.66
CA SER A 115 -14.20 25.55 -11.86
C SER A 115 -15.20 25.95 -10.78
N GLY A 116 -14.79 26.84 -9.85
CA GLY A 116 -15.72 27.40 -8.85
C GLY A 116 -16.28 26.38 -7.87
N GLY A 117 -15.54 25.35 -7.50
CA GLY A 117 -15.99 24.35 -6.53
C GLY A 117 -16.85 23.23 -7.15
N VAL A 118 -16.95 23.17 -8.47
CA VAL A 118 -17.64 22.12 -9.20
C VAL A 118 -16.68 21.49 -10.21
N ILE A 119 -16.70 20.16 -10.31
CA ILE A 119 -15.93 19.43 -11.31
C ILE A 119 -16.86 18.67 -12.27
N ASP A 120 -16.41 18.52 -13.50
CA ASP A 120 -17.00 17.65 -14.50
C ASP A 120 -16.11 16.41 -14.63
N ALA A 121 -16.66 15.25 -14.24
CA ALA A 121 -15.95 13.98 -14.30
C ALA A 121 -16.47 13.10 -15.43
N GLY A 122 -15.57 12.56 -16.22
CA GLY A 122 -15.85 11.49 -17.17
C GLY A 122 -16.21 10.19 -16.44
N ARG A 123 -16.58 9.15 -17.21
CA ARG A 123 -16.84 7.82 -16.63
C ARG A 123 -15.56 7.25 -16.04
N VAL A 124 -15.66 6.77 -14.80
CA VAL A 124 -14.59 6.07 -14.08
C VAL A 124 -15.12 4.76 -13.53
N ALA A 125 -14.29 3.75 -13.47
CA ALA A 125 -14.63 2.47 -12.87
C ALA A 125 -14.48 2.50 -11.34
N ALA A 126 -15.28 1.73 -10.63
CA ALA A 126 -15.07 1.52 -9.19
C ALA A 126 -13.67 0.90 -8.94
N GLY A 127 -12.96 1.40 -7.94
CA GLY A 127 -11.59 1.04 -7.63
C GLY A 127 -10.52 1.79 -8.44
N ALA A 128 -10.88 2.57 -9.44
CA ALA A 128 -9.91 3.31 -10.25
C ALA A 128 -9.12 4.29 -9.40
N HIS A 129 -7.79 4.24 -9.51
CA HIS A 129 -6.84 5.07 -8.78
C HIS A 129 -6.98 5.02 -7.26
N VAL A 130 -7.43 3.88 -6.73
CA VAL A 130 -7.50 3.59 -5.29
C VAL A 130 -6.51 2.48 -4.97
N ARG A 131 -5.61 2.74 -4.04
CA ARG A 131 -4.74 1.73 -3.44
C ARG A 131 -5.46 1.08 -2.26
N ARG A 132 -5.58 -0.23 -2.28
CA ARG A 132 -6.32 -0.96 -1.24
C ARG A 132 -5.46 -1.20 0.00
N ALA A 133 -6.11 -1.19 1.16
CA ALA A 133 -5.46 -1.60 2.40
C ALA A 133 -4.82 -2.99 2.25
N GLY A 134 -3.56 -3.11 2.62
CA GLY A 134 -2.83 -4.37 2.56
C GLY A 134 -2.46 -4.87 1.17
N GLU A 135 -2.55 -4.05 0.12
CA GLU A 135 -2.21 -4.52 -1.24
C GLU A 135 -0.72 -4.80 -1.40
N ASP A 136 0.16 -4.05 -0.72
CA ASP A 136 1.59 -4.30 -0.76
C ASP A 136 2.01 -5.38 0.26
N LEU A 137 1.46 -5.28 1.48
CA LEU A 137 1.85 -6.15 2.58
C LEU A 137 0.71 -6.25 3.60
N ARG A 138 0.33 -7.46 3.95
CA ARG A 138 -0.68 -7.72 4.97
C ARG A 138 -0.05 -7.96 6.33
N ALA A 139 -0.74 -7.57 7.38
CA ALA A 139 -0.36 -7.87 8.75
C ALA A 139 -0.12 -9.39 8.93
N GLY A 140 0.99 -9.74 9.59
CA GLY A 140 1.43 -11.13 9.77
C GLY A 140 2.21 -11.74 8.60
N ALA A 141 2.23 -11.13 7.43
CA ALA A 141 3.05 -11.58 6.31
C ALA A 141 4.54 -11.49 6.65
N VAL A 142 5.31 -12.42 6.13
CA VAL A 142 6.78 -12.38 6.20
C VAL A 142 7.27 -11.32 5.21
N VAL A 143 8.17 -10.48 5.67
CA VAL A 143 8.78 -9.39 4.90
C VAL A 143 10.07 -9.88 4.24
#